data_20fd723f9f8db025348f16b55d5aea32
#
_entry.id   20fd723f9f8db025348f16b55d5aea32
#
_cell.length_a   1.000
_cell.length_b   1.000
_cell.length_c   1.000
_cell.angle_alpha   90.00
_cell.angle_beta   90.00
_cell.angle_gamma   90.00
#
_symmetry.space_group_name_H-M   'P 1'
#
loop_
_entity.id
_entity.type
_entity.pdbx_description
1 polymer ?
#
loop_
_entity_poly.entity_id
_entity_poly.type
_entity_poly.pdbx_seq_one_letter_code
_entity_poly.pdbx_strand_id
1 'polypeptide(L)'
;NNETTIPVISLSMPYENWFGEEEGFYNKIREEISHRVHVEYFDSTYNEYFYVNSKVKLGGNWSLGYPQRTLNLNFNKDENGNKNEKVKAHVFGERMMLGNSNQRLTDLTRFRLHNGGNCFEERTGFNDAILQNLMYGTNASTTAYRPCIAYLNGEYWGLYSIREHYSDTYFEDNYGVDKDNVALYELKGKITFDDGNDFESKEFMKRIDNFLKNDFSNDQIYQSFIDKVLIEPENAKHKMII
;
A
#
# COMPACT_ATOMS: atom_id res chain seq x y z
N ASN A 1 -22.89 24.22 6.64
CA ASN A 1 -21.73 24.10 5.76
C ASN A 1 -20.95 22.87 6.19
N ASN A 2 -21.05 21.77 5.43
CA ASN A 2 -20.15 20.63 5.64
C ASN A 2 -18.82 20.98 4.95
N GLU A 3 -17.95 21.69 5.66
CA GLU A 3 -16.59 21.89 5.17
C GLU A 3 -15.83 20.57 5.34
N THR A 4 -15.42 19.99 4.24
CA THR A 4 -14.53 18.83 4.26
C THR A 4 -13.15 19.30 4.70
N THR A 5 -12.70 18.83 5.86
CA THR A 5 -11.37 19.17 6.38
C THR A 5 -10.35 18.11 5.97
N ILE A 6 -9.10 18.53 5.88
CA ILE A 6 -7.97 17.62 5.64
C ILE A 6 -7.62 16.95 6.98
N PRO A 7 -7.57 15.61 7.08
CA PRO A 7 -7.18 14.92 8.30
C PRO A 7 -5.73 15.22 8.68
N VAL A 8 -5.45 15.07 9.97
CA VAL A 8 -4.12 15.25 10.54
C VAL A 8 -3.59 13.91 11.02
N ILE A 9 -2.32 13.63 10.72
CA ILE A 9 -1.58 12.49 11.25
C ILE A 9 -0.37 13.00 12.03
N SER A 10 -0.26 12.56 13.29
CA SER A 10 0.88 12.83 14.15
C SER A 10 1.68 11.55 14.37
N LEU A 11 2.97 11.61 14.13
CA LEU A 11 3.90 10.51 14.32
C LEU A 11 4.91 10.88 15.42
N SER A 12 5.00 10.06 16.46
CA SER A 12 5.88 10.31 17.58
C SER A 12 6.78 9.12 17.87
N MET A 13 8.10 9.35 17.91
CA MET A 13 9.12 8.38 18.32
C MET A 13 10.40 9.10 18.77
N PRO A 14 11.36 8.44 19.42
CA PRO A 14 12.63 9.08 19.78
C PRO A 14 13.28 9.81 18.60
N TYR A 15 13.80 11.01 18.85
CA TYR A 15 14.45 11.84 17.83
C TYR A 15 15.57 11.12 17.09
N GLU A 16 16.35 10.30 17.83
CA GLU A 16 17.45 9.53 17.28
C GLU A 16 17.01 8.54 16.20
N ASN A 17 15.79 7.99 16.31
CA ASN A 17 15.24 7.09 15.30
C ASN A 17 14.86 7.82 14.01
N TRP A 18 14.52 9.13 14.09
CA TRP A 18 14.28 9.97 12.91
C TRP A 18 15.60 10.43 12.27
N PHE A 19 16.48 11.06 13.08
CA PHE A 19 17.57 11.88 12.57
C PHE A 19 18.94 11.54 13.19
N GLY A 20 19.04 10.52 14.05
CA GLY A 20 20.31 10.10 14.64
C GLY A 20 21.32 9.62 13.58
N GLU A 21 22.60 9.76 13.86
CA GLU A 21 23.67 9.38 12.93
C GLU A 21 23.75 7.86 12.73
N GLU A 22 23.47 7.07 13.75
CA GLU A 22 23.61 5.62 13.71
C GLU A 22 22.35 4.89 13.27
N GLU A 23 21.17 5.30 13.77
CA GLU A 23 19.91 4.59 13.58
C GLU A 23 18.83 5.42 12.90
N GLY A 24 19.06 6.73 12.71
CA GLY A 24 18.09 7.63 12.10
C GLY A 24 17.88 7.36 10.62
N PHE A 25 16.70 6.90 10.24
CA PHE A 25 16.47 6.52 8.86
C PHE A 25 16.46 7.69 7.88
N TYR A 26 16.35 8.94 8.34
CA TYR A 26 16.57 10.11 7.49
C TYR A 26 18.03 10.31 7.11
N ASN A 27 18.98 9.77 7.88
CA ASN A 27 20.41 9.76 7.57
C ASN A 27 20.84 8.46 6.86
N LYS A 28 20.11 7.37 7.06
CA LYS A 28 20.38 6.04 6.53
C LYS A 28 19.41 5.62 5.42
N ILE A 29 19.21 6.48 4.44
CA ILE A 29 18.13 6.38 3.45
C ILE A 29 18.14 5.12 2.57
N ARG A 30 19.27 4.43 2.47
CA ARG A 30 19.43 3.21 1.66
C ARG A 30 19.44 1.94 2.49
N GLU A 31 19.37 2.08 3.80
CA GLU A 31 19.30 0.95 4.72
C GLU A 31 17.84 0.61 5.00
N GLU A 32 17.52 -0.67 5.03
CA GLU A 32 16.15 -1.13 5.34
C GLU A 32 15.88 -1.07 6.85
N ILE A 33 15.98 0.12 7.42
CA ILE A 33 15.73 0.35 8.83
C ILE A 33 14.22 0.53 9.06
N SER A 34 13.72 -0.06 10.12
CA SER A 34 12.36 0.19 10.61
C SER A 34 12.37 0.48 12.09
N HIS A 35 11.59 1.47 12.51
CA HIS A 35 11.42 1.83 13.90
C HIS A 35 9.97 1.70 14.34
N ARG A 36 9.75 1.68 15.65
CA ARG A 36 8.41 1.81 16.22
C ARG A 36 8.04 3.27 16.28
N VAL A 37 6.79 3.57 15.97
CA VAL A 37 6.23 4.91 15.99
C VAL A 37 4.83 4.86 16.59
N HIS A 38 4.51 5.83 17.42
CA HIS A 38 3.14 6.09 17.85
C HIS A 38 2.46 6.95 16.79
N VAL A 39 1.30 6.49 16.31
CA VAL A 39 0.52 7.15 15.27
C VAL A 39 -0.79 7.62 15.88
N GLU A 40 -1.09 8.90 15.71
CA GLU A 40 -2.39 9.49 16.02
C GLU A 40 -3.02 10.04 14.74
N TYR A 41 -4.32 9.83 14.59
CA TYR A 41 -5.11 10.29 13.47
C TYR A 41 -6.31 11.10 13.96
N PHE A 42 -6.51 12.25 13.34
CA PHE A 42 -7.62 13.16 13.64
C PHE A 42 -8.34 13.55 12.35
N ASP A 43 -9.65 13.35 12.34
CA ASP A 43 -10.48 13.70 11.19
C ASP A 43 -11.80 14.34 11.68
N SER A 44 -11.91 15.64 11.52
CA SER A 44 -13.13 16.37 11.92
C SER A 44 -14.29 16.14 10.93
N THR A 45 -14.03 15.72 9.68
CA THR A 45 -15.09 15.42 8.71
C THR A 45 -15.97 14.26 9.17
N TYR A 46 -15.35 13.23 9.74
CA TYR A 46 -16.03 12.04 10.25
C TYR A 46 -16.13 12.01 11.77
N ASN A 47 -15.60 13.04 12.44
CA ASN A 47 -15.48 13.10 13.91
C ASN A 47 -14.76 11.86 14.46
N GLU A 48 -13.65 11.49 13.82
CA GLU A 48 -12.86 10.31 14.17
C GLU A 48 -11.52 10.68 14.77
N TYR A 49 -11.14 9.89 15.74
CA TYR A 49 -9.84 9.88 16.38
C TYR A 49 -9.44 8.44 16.67
N PHE A 50 -8.23 8.08 16.31
CA PHE A 50 -7.61 6.83 16.78
C PHE A 50 -6.12 7.03 17.03
N TYR A 51 -5.57 6.13 17.81
CA TYR A 51 -4.12 5.98 17.93
C TYR A 51 -3.73 4.52 17.84
N VAL A 52 -2.52 4.26 17.32
CA VAL A 52 -1.99 2.91 17.18
C VAL A 52 -0.47 2.94 17.19
N ASN A 53 0.15 1.92 17.79
CA ASN A 53 1.59 1.70 17.66
C ASN A 53 1.86 0.96 16.35
N SER A 54 2.75 1.50 15.55
CA SER A 54 3.08 1.03 14.21
C SER A 54 4.57 0.76 14.08
N LYS A 55 4.93 -0.01 13.06
CA LYS A 55 6.26 0.05 12.49
C LYS A 55 6.27 1.06 11.37
N VAL A 56 7.29 1.91 11.33
CA VAL A 56 7.52 2.85 10.23
C VAL A 56 8.83 2.52 9.52
N LYS A 57 8.83 2.58 8.19
CA LYS A 57 10.05 2.55 7.37
C LYS A 57 9.91 3.53 6.21
N LEU A 58 11.04 3.98 5.67
CA LEU A 58 11.02 4.78 4.44
C LEU A 58 10.51 3.95 3.26
N GLY A 59 9.85 4.62 2.33
CA GLY A 59 9.42 4.06 1.06
C GLY A 59 9.93 4.86 -0.13
N GLY A 60 10.04 4.21 -1.28
CA GLY A 60 10.51 4.83 -2.51
C GLY A 60 11.90 4.35 -2.91
N ASN A 61 12.38 4.88 -4.02
CA ASN A 61 13.72 4.64 -4.56
C ASN A 61 14.39 5.99 -4.85
N TRP A 62 14.13 6.61 -6.01
CA TRP A 62 14.61 7.96 -6.31
C TRP A 62 14.06 9.00 -5.35
N SER A 63 12.80 8.89 -4.96
CA SER A 63 12.12 9.82 -4.03
C SER A 63 12.69 9.81 -2.60
N LEU A 64 13.57 8.87 -2.26
CA LEU A 64 14.33 8.91 -1.00
C LEU A 64 15.32 10.07 -0.93
N GLY A 65 15.70 10.65 -2.07
CA GLY A 65 16.57 11.84 -2.13
C GLY A 65 15.87 13.15 -1.76
N TYR A 66 14.54 13.18 -1.70
CA TYR A 66 13.80 14.38 -1.34
C TYR A 66 13.77 14.62 0.17
N PRO A 67 13.68 15.90 0.60
CA PRO A 67 13.55 16.21 2.04
C PRO A 67 12.32 15.57 2.68
N GLN A 68 11.19 15.63 2.00
CA GLN A 68 9.94 14.96 2.39
C GLN A 68 9.92 13.56 1.78
N ARG A 69 9.85 12.53 2.58
CA ARG A 69 9.96 11.13 2.17
C ARG A 69 8.68 10.36 2.44
N THR A 70 8.42 9.35 1.64
CA THR A 70 7.31 8.43 1.89
C THR A 70 7.58 7.61 3.15
N LEU A 71 6.57 7.51 4.02
CA LEU A 71 6.60 6.74 5.26
C LEU A 71 5.59 5.60 5.14
N ASN A 72 6.09 4.35 5.16
CA ASN A 72 5.24 3.16 5.18
C ASN A 72 4.93 2.81 6.63
N LEU A 73 3.66 2.80 6.98
CA LEU A 73 3.14 2.47 8.31
C LEU A 73 2.50 1.08 8.28
N ASN A 74 2.95 0.21 9.18
CA ASN A 74 2.40 -1.14 9.33
C ASN A 74 2.12 -1.42 10.79
N PHE A 75 0.85 -1.57 11.12
CA PHE A 75 0.34 -1.76 12.47
C PHE A 75 -0.41 -3.09 12.66
N ASN A 76 -0.15 -4.07 11.79
CA ASN A 76 -0.78 -5.39 11.88
C ASN A 76 -0.30 -6.24 13.07
N LYS A 77 0.81 -5.86 13.71
CA LYS A 77 1.35 -6.52 14.89
C LYS A 77 1.75 -5.51 15.97
N ASP A 78 1.47 -5.88 17.22
CA ASP A 78 1.91 -5.14 18.39
C ASP A 78 3.41 -5.28 18.63
N GLU A 79 3.89 -4.72 19.73
CA GLU A 79 5.29 -4.78 20.13
C GLU A 79 5.79 -6.19 20.49
N ASN A 80 4.88 -7.07 20.88
CA ASN A 80 5.18 -8.46 21.24
C ASN A 80 5.07 -9.40 20.02
N GLY A 81 4.69 -8.85 18.84
CA GLY A 81 4.48 -9.62 17.63
C GLY A 81 3.09 -10.23 17.52
N ASN A 82 2.19 -9.96 18.48
CA ASN A 82 0.80 -10.41 18.41
C ASN A 82 0.06 -9.62 17.33
N LYS A 83 -0.93 -10.26 16.70
CA LYS A 83 -1.77 -9.62 15.69
C LYS A 83 -2.61 -8.51 16.34
N ASN A 84 -2.48 -7.29 15.86
CA ASN A 84 -3.37 -6.19 16.22
C ASN A 84 -4.74 -6.35 15.56
N GLU A 85 -5.75 -5.76 16.18
CA GLU A 85 -7.01 -5.51 15.48
C GLU A 85 -6.78 -4.50 14.34
N LYS A 86 -7.55 -4.64 13.26
CA LYS A 86 -7.56 -3.64 12.18
C LYS A 86 -8.04 -2.30 12.72
N VAL A 87 -7.41 -1.22 12.26
CA VAL A 87 -7.94 0.12 12.49
C VAL A 87 -9.24 0.27 11.71
N LYS A 88 -10.30 0.67 12.40
CA LYS A 88 -11.64 0.89 11.83
C LYS A 88 -11.90 2.38 11.76
N ALA A 89 -11.64 2.99 10.64
CA ALA A 89 -11.82 4.43 10.43
C ALA A 89 -11.97 4.77 8.94
N HIS A 90 -12.63 5.90 8.64
CA HIS A 90 -12.79 6.42 7.28
C HIS A 90 -11.51 7.12 6.75
N VAL A 91 -10.36 6.46 6.95
CA VAL A 91 -9.04 7.02 6.53
C VAL A 91 -9.04 7.41 5.06
N PHE A 92 -9.75 6.65 4.21
CA PHE A 92 -9.91 6.92 2.79
C PHE A 92 -11.28 7.56 2.45
N GLY A 93 -11.97 8.14 3.43
CA GLY A 93 -13.27 8.79 3.24
C GLY A 93 -14.34 7.81 2.78
N GLU A 94 -15.05 8.17 1.73
CA GLU A 94 -16.17 7.38 1.18
C GLU A 94 -15.71 6.23 0.22
N ARG A 95 -14.41 5.90 0.21
CA ARG A 95 -13.89 4.84 -0.67
C ARG A 95 -14.54 3.49 -0.35
N MET A 96 -15.07 2.86 -1.40
CA MET A 96 -15.62 1.51 -1.31
C MET A 96 -14.53 0.48 -1.61
N MET A 97 -14.67 -0.74 -1.08
CA MET A 97 -13.84 -1.88 -1.46
C MET A 97 -14.01 -2.20 -2.95
N LEU A 98 -12.94 -2.61 -3.61
CA LEU A 98 -12.99 -2.90 -5.06
C LEU A 98 -13.80 -4.18 -5.35
N GLY A 99 -13.68 -5.18 -4.50
CA GLY A 99 -14.43 -6.44 -4.64
C GLY A 99 -15.85 -6.40 -4.05
N ASN A 100 -16.22 -5.33 -3.36
CA ASN A 100 -17.54 -5.17 -2.75
C ASN A 100 -17.97 -3.70 -2.69
N SER A 101 -18.68 -3.25 -3.70
CA SER A 101 -19.16 -1.87 -3.81
C SER A 101 -20.22 -1.47 -2.78
N ASN A 102 -20.67 -2.37 -1.94
CA ASN A 102 -21.61 -2.08 -0.85
C ASN A 102 -20.90 -1.91 0.51
N GLN A 103 -19.60 -2.08 0.56
CA GLN A 103 -18.81 -1.98 1.79
C GLN A 103 -17.71 -0.94 1.65
N ARG A 104 -17.59 -0.05 2.62
CA ARG A 104 -16.52 0.95 2.67
C ARG A 104 -15.19 0.32 3.07
N LEU A 105 -14.11 0.89 2.55
CA LEU A 105 -12.74 0.53 2.91
C LEU A 105 -12.36 1.23 4.22
N THR A 106 -12.68 0.60 5.35
CA THR A 106 -12.47 1.15 6.70
C THR A 106 -11.55 0.31 7.56
N ASP A 107 -11.38 -0.98 7.25
CA ASP A 107 -10.65 -1.94 8.09
C ASP A 107 -9.23 -2.11 7.56
N LEU A 108 -8.26 -1.42 8.18
CA LEU A 108 -6.89 -1.29 7.67
C LEU A 108 -5.86 -1.85 8.65
N THR A 109 -4.81 -2.45 8.11
CA THR A 109 -3.62 -2.91 8.87
C THR A 109 -2.36 -2.15 8.48
N ARG A 110 -2.39 -1.43 7.36
CA ARG A 110 -1.27 -0.61 6.87
C ARG A 110 -1.77 0.47 5.92
N PHE A 111 -1.02 1.55 5.86
CA PHE A 111 -1.07 2.54 4.79
C PHE A 111 0.28 3.26 4.70
N ARG A 112 0.44 4.11 3.70
CA ARG A 112 1.63 4.94 3.58
C ARG A 112 1.25 6.41 3.59
N LEU A 113 2.14 7.24 4.13
CA LEU A 113 2.17 8.68 3.87
C LEU A 113 3.07 8.90 2.67
N HIS A 114 2.46 9.14 1.53
CA HIS A 114 3.17 9.25 0.25
C HIS A 114 3.49 10.71 -0.05
N ASN A 115 4.74 10.99 -0.39
CA ASN A 115 5.25 12.34 -0.67
C ASN A 115 5.00 12.86 -2.09
N GLY A 116 4.28 12.11 -2.94
CA GLY A 116 4.09 12.43 -4.36
C GLY A 116 5.09 11.74 -5.29
N GLY A 117 6.04 10.96 -4.76
CA GLY A 117 7.03 10.23 -5.57
C GLY A 117 7.87 11.14 -6.45
N ASN A 118 8.05 10.78 -7.71
CA ASN A 118 8.86 11.56 -8.66
C ASN A 118 8.19 12.88 -9.09
N CYS A 119 6.89 13.05 -8.83
CA CYS A 119 6.17 14.29 -9.09
C CYS A 119 6.32 15.33 -7.96
N PHE A 120 7.13 15.05 -6.94
CA PHE A 120 7.37 15.97 -5.83
C PHE A 120 7.98 17.30 -6.29
N GLU A 121 8.98 17.26 -7.18
CA GLU A 121 9.65 18.46 -7.70
C GLU A 121 8.74 19.31 -8.58
N GLU A 122 7.80 18.70 -9.30
CA GLU A 122 6.82 19.40 -10.14
C GLU A 122 5.70 20.06 -9.30
N ARG A 123 5.76 19.95 -7.98
CA ARG A 123 4.78 20.47 -7.01
C ARG A 123 3.36 19.98 -7.19
N THR A 124 3.15 18.94 -8.00
CA THR A 124 1.84 18.40 -8.27
C THR A 124 1.48 17.24 -7.33
N GLY A 125 2.47 16.58 -6.71
CA GLY A 125 2.34 15.56 -5.63
C GLY A 125 1.23 14.51 -5.70
N PHE A 126 0.17 14.80 -6.48
CA PHE A 126 -1.07 14.03 -6.56
C PHE A 126 -1.33 13.41 -7.93
N ASN A 127 -0.43 13.55 -8.92
CA ASN A 127 -0.68 13.07 -10.29
C ASN A 127 -1.04 11.58 -10.33
N ASP A 128 -0.26 10.76 -9.66
CA ASP A 128 -0.55 9.33 -9.59
C ASP A 128 -1.89 9.07 -8.88
N ALA A 129 -2.19 9.78 -7.79
CA ALA A 129 -3.45 9.66 -7.08
C ALA A 129 -4.65 10.04 -7.94
N ILE A 130 -4.53 11.08 -8.78
CA ILE A 130 -5.57 11.49 -9.74
C ILE A 130 -5.78 10.39 -10.78
N LEU A 131 -4.71 9.84 -11.37
CA LEU A 131 -4.80 8.77 -12.35
C LEU A 131 -5.44 7.51 -11.76
N GLN A 132 -5.04 7.10 -10.55
CA GLN A 132 -5.67 6.01 -9.82
C GLN A 132 -7.16 6.25 -9.60
N ASN A 133 -7.54 7.48 -9.23
CA ASN A 133 -8.94 7.81 -9.01
C ASN A 133 -9.77 7.87 -10.30
N LEU A 134 -9.18 8.27 -11.42
CA LEU A 134 -9.83 8.22 -12.73
C LEU A 134 -10.12 6.78 -13.18
N MET A 135 -9.27 5.82 -12.77
CA MET A 135 -9.46 4.40 -13.08
C MET A 135 -10.36 3.69 -12.07
N TYR A 136 -10.76 4.37 -10.98
CA TYR A 136 -11.67 3.79 -10.00
C TYR A 136 -13.04 3.49 -10.60
N GLY A 137 -13.57 2.32 -10.30
CA GLY A 137 -14.82 1.83 -10.89
C GLY A 137 -14.67 1.13 -12.25
N THR A 138 -13.44 1.02 -12.77
CA THR A 138 -13.09 0.12 -13.88
C THR A 138 -12.67 -1.26 -13.36
N ASN A 139 -12.26 -2.16 -14.27
CA ASN A 139 -11.71 -3.48 -13.89
C ASN A 139 -10.25 -3.41 -13.40
N ALA A 140 -9.63 -2.22 -13.35
CA ALA A 140 -8.29 -2.05 -12.85
C ALA A 140 -8.27 -1.97 -11.31
N SER A 141 -7.32 -2.67 -10.68
CA SER A 141 -7.05 -2.50 -9.25
C SER A 141 -6.39 -1.15 -9.01
N THR A 142 -7.02 -0.31 -8.19
CA THR A 142 -6.56 1.05 -7.90
C THR A 142 -6.35 1.24 -6.41
N THR A 143 -5.35 2.02 -6.03
CA THR A 143 -5.10 2.35 -4.62
C THR A 143 -5.92 3.56 -4.20
N ALA A 144 -6.56 3.47 -3.04
CA ALA A 144 -7.23 4.60 -2.42
C ALA A 144 -6.22 5.68 -2.01
N TYR A 145 -6.69 6.92 -1.98
CA TYR A 145 -5.88 8.05 -1.56
C TYR A 145 -6.72 9.09 -0.82
N ARG A 146 -6.07 9.80 0.12
CA ARG A 146 -6.62 10.99 0.75
C ARG A 146 -5.49 11.93 1.18
N PRO A 147 -5.56 13.25 0.89
CA PRO A 147 -4.57 14.19 1.41
C PRO A 147 -4.62 14.26 2.94
N CYS A 148 -3.49 14.49 3.58
CA CYS A 148 -3.40 14.71 5.02
C CYS A 148 -2.26 15.67 5.37
N ILE A 149 -2.36 16.29 6.55
CA ILE A 149 -1.29 17.05 7.16
C ILE A 149 -0.52 16.14 8.11
N ALA A 150 0.80 16.07 7.96
CA ALA A 150 1.65 15.24 8.81
C ALA A 150 2.44 16.10 9.81
N TYR A 151 2.54 15.58 11.04
CA TYR A 151 3.41 16.09 12.08
C TYR A 151 4.39 15.00 12.52
N LEU A 152 5.65 15.34 12.75
CA LEU A 152 6.66 14.46 13.34
C LEU A 152 7.11 15.06 14.68
N ASN A 153 6.90 14.31 15.76
CA ASN A 153 7.22 14.77 17.12
C ASN A 153 6.64 16.17 17.46
N GLY A 154 5.44 16.46 16.95
CA GLY A 154 4.76 17.74 17.15
C GLY A 154 5.16 18.86 16.19
N GLU A 155 6.16 18.66 15.33
CA GLU A 155 6.57 19.63 14.31
C GLU A 155 5.81 19.40 12.99
N TYR A 156 5.33 20.48 12.36
CA TYR A 156 4.69 20.40 11.06
C TYR A 156 5.68 19.86 10.01
N TRP A 157 5.32 18.72 9.39
CA TRP A 157 6.22 18.05 8.46
C TRP A 157 5.79 18.18 6.99
N GLY A 158 4.57 18.59 6.74
CA GLY A 158 4.09 18.88 5.40
C GLY A 158 2.78 18.23 5.03
N LEU A 159 2.41 18.44 3.77
CA LEU A 159 1.24 17.81 3.16
C LEU A 159 1.64 16.47 2.54
N TYR A 160 0.90 15.44 2.87
CA TYR A 160 1.10 14.08 2.37
C TYR A 160 -0.19 13.55 1.74
N SER A 161 -0.07 12.45 1.00
CA SER A 161 -1.21 11.60 0.62
C SER A 161 -1.18 10.32 1.44
N ILE A 162 -2.21 10.09 2.26
CA ILE A 162 -2.46 8.74 2.79
C ILE A 162 -2.80 7.87 1.58
N ARG A 163 -2.10 6.74 1.43
CA ARG A 163 -2.26 5.84 0.30
C ARG A 163 -2.30 4.39 0.76
N GLU A 164 -3.10 3.59 0.07
CA GLU A 164 -2.88 2.15 0.11
C GLU A 164 -1.53 1.78 -0.53
N HIS A 165 -1.08 0.60 -0.22
CA HIS A 165 0.09 -0.01 -0.81
C HIS A 165 -0.29 -1.39 -1.32
N TYR A 166 0.00 -1.70 -2.58
CA TYR A 166 -0.17 -3.06 -3.09
C TYR A 166 0.61 -4.04 -2.20
N SER A 167 -0.09 -4.99 -1.64
CA SER A 167 0.41 -5.95 -0.66
C SER A 167 -0.58 -7.08 -0.49
N ASP A 168 -0.21 -8.13 0.23
CA ASP A 168 -1.12 -9.20 0.63
C ASP A 168 -2.38 -8.65 1.33
N THR A 169 -2.19 -7.71 2.26
CA THR A 169 -3.31 -7.09 3.00
C THR A 169 -4.15 -6.14 2.15
N TYR A 170 -3.61 -5.52 1.10
CA TYR A 170 -4.42 -4.75 0.14
C TYR A 170 -5.49 -5.62 -0.51
N PHE A 171 -5.12 -6.85 -0.92
CA PHE A 171 -6.07 -7.78 -1.51
C PHE A 171 -7.06 -8.32 -0.49
N GLU A 172 -6.63 -8.57 0.75
CA GLU A 172 -7.54 -8.91 1.85
C GLU A 172 -8.55 -7.78 2.09
N ASP A 173 -8.08 -6.54 2.22
CA ASP A 173 -8.90 -5.38 2.57
C ASP A 173 -9.87 -5.00 1.43
N ASN A 174 -9.46 -5.11 0.16
CA ASN A 174 -10.28 -4.70 -0.99
C ASN A 174 -11.15 -5.82 -1.57
N TYR A 175 -10.73 -7.09 -1.48
CA TYR A 175 -11.39 -8.20 -2.17
C TYR A 175 -11.86 -9.31 -1.23
N GLY A 176 -11.55 -9.23 0.06
CA GLY A 176 -11.92 -10.23 1.05
C GLY A 176 -11.22 -11.58 0.89
N VAL A 177 -10.11 -11.62 0.14
CA VAL A 177 -9.29 -12.82 0.02
C VAL A 177 -8.42 -13.00 1.26
N ASP A 178 -8.15 -14.24 1.63
CA ASP A 178 -7.21 -14.53 2.72
C ASP A 178 -5.80 -14.13 2.28
N LYS A 179 -5.18 -13.18 2.98
CA LYS A 179 -3.83 -12.67 2.67
C LYS A 179 -2.76 -13.75 2.66
N ASP A 180 -2.93 -14.82 3.45
CA ASP A 180 -2.00 -15.95 3.48
C ASP A 180 -2.04 -16.78 2.17
N ASN A 181 -3.04 -16.53 1.31
CA ASN A 181 -3.17 -17.10 -0.02
C ASN A 181 -2.83 -16.09 -1.14
N VAL A 182 -2.20 -14.96 -0.80
CA VAL A 182 -1.79 -13.93 -1.77
C VAL A 182 -0.27 -13.99 -1.98
N ALA A 183 0.16 -13.95 -3.24
CA ALA A 183 1.55 -13.73 -3.63
C ALA A 183 1.61 -12.62 -4.69
N LEU A 184 2.40 -11.59 -4.43
CA LEU A 184 2.64 -10.49 -5.35
C LEU A 184 3.97 -10.67 -6.08
N TYR A 185 3.93 -10.43 -7.38
CA TYR A 185 5.12 -10.41 -8.23
C TYR A 185 5.22 -9.09 -8.96
N GLU A 186 6.42 -8.59 -9.08
CA GLU A 186 6.74 -7.36 -9.80
C GLU A 186 7.55 -7.65 -11.06
N LEU A 187 7.19 -7.00 -12.17
CA LEU A 187 7.94 -7.08 -13.43
C LEU A 187 8.82 -5.83 -13.61
N LYS A 188 10.13 -5.98 -13.33
CA LYS A 188 11.17 -4.97 -13.60
C LYS A 188 12.26 -5.55 -14.52
N GLY A 189 11.92 -5.80 -15.77
CA GLY A 189 12.79 -6.52 -16.70
C GLY A 189 12.91 -8.02 -16.46
N LYS A 190 12.66 -8.46 -15.22
CA LYS A 190 12.42 -9.84 -14.82
C LYS A 190 11.29 -9.86 -13.78
N ILE A 191 10.62 -10.98 -13.66
CA ILE A 191 9.61 -11.16 -12.65
C ILE A 191 10.30 -11.50 -11.31
N THR A 192 9.98 -10.77 -10.25
CA THR A 192 10.49 -10.99 -8.90
C THR A 192 9.34 -11.04 -7.90
N PHE A 193 9.47 -11.87 -6.88
CA PHE A 193 8.56 -11.86 -5.74
C PHE A 193 8.67 -10.52 -5.00
N ASP A 194 7.54 -9.92 -4.64
CA ASP A 194 7.46 -8.61 -4.00
C ASP A 194 6.90 -8.69 -2.57
N ASP A 195 5.72 -9.28 -2.39
CA ASP A 195 5.05 -9.37 -1.07
C ASP A 195 4.11 -10.58 -0.98
N GLY A 196 3.66 -10.90 0.23
CA GLY A 196 2.72 -11.98 0.49
C GLY A 196 3.38 -13.30 0.86
N ASN A 197 2.72 -14.40 0.54
CA ASN A 197 3.22 -15.75 0.81
C ASN A 197 3.87 -16.35 -0.45
N ASP A 198 5.18 -16.59 -0.40
CA ASP A 198 5.97 -17.13 -1.53
C ASP A 198 5.80 -18.66 -1.67
N PHE A 199 4.59 -19.17 -1.49
CA PHE A 199 4.30 -20.56 -1.77
C PHE A 199 4.22 -20.78 -3.29
N GLU A 200 4.81 -21.88 -3.76
CA GLU A 200 4.81 -22.27 -5.18
C GLU A 200 5.40 -21.22 -6.16
N SER A 201 6.15 -20.21 -5.68
CA SER A 201 6.71 -19.16 -6.53
C SER A 201 7.51 -19.72 -7.71
N LYS A 202 8.30 -20.77 -7.48
CA LYS A 202 9.10 -21.41 -8.52
C LYS A 202 8.23 -22.08 -9.58
N GLU A 203 7.15 -22.72 -9.18
CA GLU A 203 6.22 -23.36 -10.11
C GLU A 203 5.41 -22.32 -10.88
N PHE A 204 4.95 -21.27 -10.21
CA PHE A 204 4.28 -20.14 -10.86
C PHE A 204 5.20 -19.48 -11.89
N MET A 205 6.43 -19.14 -11.52
CA MET A 205 7.41 -18.55 -12.42
C MET A 205 7.68 -19.44 -13.65
N LYS A 206 7.81 -20.74 -13.43
CA LYS A 206 7.98 -21.71 -14.52
C LYS A 206 6.78 -21.75 -15.48
N ARG A 207 5.55 -21.64 -14.96
CA ARG A 207 4.34 -21.51 -15.78
C ARG A 207 4.37 -20.24 -16.62
N ILE A 208 4.67 -19.09 -16.01
CA ILE A 208 4.80 -17.82 -16.74
C ILE A 208 5.90 -17.89 -17.82
N ASP A 209 7.09 -18.38 -17.48
CA ASP A 209 8.17 -18.55 -18.44
C ASP A 209 7.80 -19.46 -19.62
N ASN A 210 7.05 -20.52 -19.35
CA ASN A 210 6.56 -21.41 -20.39
C ASN A 210 5.52 -20.72 -21.28
N PHE A 211 4.63 -19.90 -20.71
CA PHE A 211 3.67 -19.14 -21.50
C PHE A 211 4.35 -18.08 -22.35
N LEU A 212 5.29 -17.33 -21.81
CA LEU A 212 6.01 -16.27 -22.55
C LEU A 212 6.79 -16.78 -23.75
N LYS A 213 7.06 -18.09 -23.84
CA LYS A 213 7.70 -18.73 -25.01
C LYS A 213 6.73 -19.07 -26.14
N ASN A 214 5.43 -18.93 -25.92
CA ASN A 214 4.40 -19.26 -26.89
C ASN A 214 4.09 -18.08 -27.82
N ASP A 215 3.61 -18.40 -29.00
CA ASP A 215 3.09 -17.40 -29.93
C ASP A 215 1.62 -17.09 -29.61
N PHE A 216 1.39 -15.99 -28.94
CA PHE A 216 0.05 -15.53 -28.58
C PHE A 216 -0.76 -14.94 -29.74
N SER A 217 -0.22 -14.89 -30.95
CA SER A 217 -0.99 -14.63 -32.16
C SER A 217 -1.94 -15.80 -32.50
N ASN A 218 -1.69 -16.97 -31.94
CA ASN A 218 -2.57 -18.13 -32.05
C ASN A 218 -3.67 -18.05 -30.99
N ASP A 219 -4.92 -17.91 -31.44
CA ASP A 219 -6.10 -17.78 -30.58
C ASP A 219 -6.28 -18.92 -29.59
N GLN A 220 -5.94 -20.15 -29.95
CA GLN A 220 -6.05 -21.31 -29.05
C GLN A 220 -5.05 -21.22 -27.90
N ILE A 221 -3.82 -20.79 -28.19
CA ILE A 221 -2.78 -20.58 -27.18
C ILE A 221 -3.19 -19.42 -26.26
N TYR A 222 -3.65 -18.31 -26.85
CA TYR A 222 -4.13 -17.15 -26.08
C TYR A 222 -5.31 -17.53 -25.18
N GLN A 223 -6.31 -18.25 -25.72
CA GLN A 223 -7.46 -18.68 -24.91
C GLN A 223 -7.04 -19.66 -23.80
N SER A 224 -6.11 -20.57 -24.08
CA SER A 224 -5.56 -21.48 -23.05
C SER A 224 -4.81 -20.70 -21.95
N PHE A 225 -4.19 -19.57 -22.25
CA PHE A 225 -3.58 -18.69 -21.26
C PHE A 225 -4.67 -18.03 -20.38
N ILE A 226 -5.69 -17.45 -21.00
CA ILE A 226 -6.82 -16.86 -20.28
C ILE A 226 -7.45 -17.88 -19.33
N ASP A 227 -7.79 -19.05 -19.83
CA ASP A 227 -8.50 -20.08 -19.06
C ASP A 227 -7.67 -20.68 -17.92
N LYS A 228 -6.35 -20.84 -18.12
CA LYS A 228 -5.49 -21.56 -17.16
C LYS A 228 -4.70 -20.64 -16.22
N VAL A 229 -4.50 -19.39 -16.59
CA VAL A 229 -3.66 -18.44 -15.83
C VAL A 229 -4.50 -17.33 -15.24
N LEU A 230 -5.46 -16.79 -15.98
CA LEU A 230 -6.27 -15.64 -15.55
C LEU A 230 -7.62 -16.03 -14.94
N ILE A 231 -8.24 -17.10 -15.45
CA ILE A 231 -9.54 -17.58 -14.98
C ILE A 231 -9.32 -18.97 -14.40
N GLU A 232 -9.04 -19.05 -13.11
CA GLU A 232 -8.89 -20.35 -12.49
C GLU A 232 -10.22 -21.10 -12.39
N PRO A 233 -10.20 -22.42 -12.67
CA PRO A 233 -11.34 -23.29 -12.42
C PRO A 233 -11.67 -23.34 -10.92
N GLU A 234 -12.91 -23.70 -10.61
CA GLU A 234 -13.56 -23.69 -9.29
C GLU A 234 -12.79 -24.33 -8.11
N ASN A 235 -11.65 -24.95 -8.35
CA ASN A 235 -10.83 -25.66 -7.36
C ASN A 235 -9.43 -25.03 -7.14
N ALA A 236 -9.12 -23.93 -7.75
CA ALA A 236 -7.81 -23.33 -7.57
C ALA A 236 -7.74 -22.51 -6.29
N LYS A 237 -6.72 -22.78 -5.50
CA LYS A 237 -6.47 -22.06 -4.23
C LYS A 237 -6.03 -20.63 -4.41
N HIS A 238 -5.79 -20.17 -5.64
CA HIS A 238 -5.13 -18.90 -5.93
C HIS A 238 -5.80 -18.20 -7.10
N LYS A 239 -6.16 -16.96 -6.93
CA LYS A 239 -6.73 -16.09 -7.97
C LYS A 239 -5.67 -15.08 -8.41
N MET A 240 -5.33 -15.08 -9.71
CA MET A 240 -4.51 -13.99 -10.27
C MET A 240 -5.42 -12.80 -10.56
N ILE A 241 -5.07 -11.65 -9.97
CA ILE A 241 -5.67 -10.35 -10.28
C ILE A 241 -4.58 -9.55 -11.00
N ILE A 242 -4.83 -9.19 -12.24
CA ILE A 242 -3.93 -8.38 -13.08
C ILE A 242 -4.41 -6.94 -13.08
#